data_310d003541dec6b60d493da646c41a82
#
_entry.id   310d003541dec6b60d493da646c41a82
#
_cell.length_a   1.000
_cell.length_b   1.000
_cell.length_c   1.000
_cell.angle_alpha   90.00
_cell.angle_beta   90.00
_cell.angle_gamma   90.00
#
_symmetry.space_group_name_H-M   'P 1'
#
loop_
_entity.id
_entity.type
_entity.pdbx_description
1 polymer ?
#
loop_
_entity_poly.entity_id
_entity_poly.type
_entity_poly.pdbx_seq_one_letter_code
_entity_poly.pdbx_strand_id
1 'polypeptide(L)'
;MKRTGTRLIMSGILVILMIGIGPVQAFSSDRLAVDLLDDGDAYIAFEYTLNMAEQVAVYLKIADPNAELKKALEDMFHHPVMVDEVTNNSARFRVKAFSNITETNGSVVMKTPEISFTMAEKALQKYWFAPLVQADYSAEIATITYPDGYVEEFFDTNKIPATSRTLS
;
A
#
# COMPACT_ATOMS: atom_id res chain seq x y z
N MET A 1 -67.05 25.98 3.78
CA MET A 1 -66.18 25.90 2.54
C MET A 1 -64.90 25.20 2.83
N LYS A 2 -64.62 24.17 2.01
CA LYS A 2 -63.67 23.11 2.23
C LYS A 2 -62.19 23.59 2.12
N ARG A 3 -61.40 23.26 3.13
CA ARG A 3 -59.92 23.18 3.04
C ARG A 3 -59.52 21.71 3.16
N THR A 4 -59.26 21.10 2.05
CA THR A 4 -58.71 19.73 2.00
C THR A 4 -57.57 19.74 0.98
N GLY A 5 -56.39 19.31 1.38
CA GLY A 5 -55.40 18.89 0.41
C GLY A 5 -54.00 19.51 0.50
N THR A 6 -53.29 19.34 1.61
CA THR A 6 -51.82 19.53 1.58
C THR A 6 -51.16 18.74 2.73
N ARG A 7 -51.32 17.41 2.73
CA ARG A 7 -50.67 16.57 3.72
C ARG A 7 -50.16 15.24 3.14
N LEU A 8 -49.85 15.14 1.85
CA LEU A 8 -49.55 13.87 1.25
C LEU A 8 -48.29 13.84 0.36
N ILE A 9 -47.41 14.84 0.48
CA ILE A 9 -46.17 14.90 -0.31
C ILE A 9 -44.89 14.79 0.55
N MET A 10 -45.02 14.83 1.88
CA MET A 10 -43.81 14.79 2.75
C MET A 10 -43.42 13.39 3.24
N SER A 11 -44.13 12.33 2.83
CA SER A 11 -43.81 10.96 3.28
C SER A 11 -42.95 10.17 2.28
N GLY A 12 -42.75 10.68 1.06
CA GLY A 12 -42.01 10.01 -0.01
C GLY A 12 -40.51 10.22 -0.05
N ILE A 13 -40.01 11.27 0.64
CA ILE A 13 -38.57 11.64 0.54
C ILE A 13 -37.73 10.99 1.64
N LEU A 14 -38.34 10.49 2.71
CA LEU A 14 -37.59 9.88 3.83
C LEU A 14 -37.25 8.40 3.62
N VAL A 15 -37.79 7.74 2.58
CA VAL A 15 -37.54 6.30 2.32
C VAL A 15 -36.33 6.07 1.38
N ILE A 16 -35.86 7.09 0.67
CA ILE A 16 -34.74 6.94 -0.29
C ILE A 16 -33.36 7.05 0.37
N LEU A 17 -33.30 7.50 1.63
CA LEU A 17 -32.02 7.71 2.34
C LEU A 17 -31.54 6.49 3.15
N MET A 18 -32.21 5.34 3.04
CA MET A 18 -31.86 4.10 3.76
C MET A 18 -31.33 2.98 2.82
N ILE A 19 -31.06 3.28 1.55
CA ILE A 19 -30.52 2.30 0.63
C ILE A 19 -29.12 2.74 0.25
N GLY A 20 -28.12 2.22 0.99
CA GLY A 20 -26.75 2.37 0.54
C GLY A 20 -25.66 2.55 1.59
N ILE A 21 -25.87 2.09 2.82
CA ILE A 21 -24.74 1.81 3.69
C ILE A 21 -24.38 0.33 3.47
N GLY A 22 -23.90 -0.01 2.27
CA GLY A 22 -23.09 -1.19 2.11
C GLY A 22 -21.81 -1.02 2.95
N PRO A 23 -21.17 -2.10 3.41
CA PRO A 23 -19.89 -2.00 4.07
C PRO A 23 -18.96 -1.21 3.15
N VAL A 24 -18.49 -0.05 3.59
CA VAL A 24 -17.42 0.68 2.93
C VAL A 24 -16.22 -0.26 3.02
N GLN A 25 -15.88 -0.92 1.91
CA GLN A 25 -14.65 -1.70 1.85
C GLN A 25 -13.52 -0.71 2.03
N ALA A 26 -12.85 -0.84 3.16
CA ALA A 26 -11.61 -0.10 3.43
C ALA A 26 -10.54 -0.53 2.40
N PHE A 27 -9.58 0.36 2.13
CA PHE A 27 -8.34 -0.02 1.46
C PHE A 27 -7.81 -1.30 2.11
N SER A 28 -7.55 -2.32 1.32
CA SER A 28 -6.82 -3.52 1.76
C SER A 28 -5.54 -3.64 0.95
N SER A 29 -4.49 -4.04 1.64
CA SER A 29 -3.23 -4.42 1.03
C SER A 29 -3.29 -5.92 0.75
N ASP A 30 -3.49 -6.27 -0.52
CA ASP A 30 -3.71 -7.66 -0.89
C ASP A 30 -2.38 -8.43 -0.90
N ARG A 31 -1.35 -7.86 -1.54
CA ARG A 31 -0.05 -8.53 -1.68
C ARG A 31 1.11 -7.55 -1.71
N LEU A 32 2.20 -7.92 -1.05
CA LEU A 32 3.52 -7.30 -1.19
C LEU A 32 4.54 -8.36 -1.65
N ALA A 33 5.20 -8.12 -2.77
CA ALA A 33 6.31 -8.94 -3.25
C ALA A 33 7.60 -8.11 -3.23
N VAL A 34 8.66 -8.67 -2.65
CA VAL A 34 10.01 -8.10 -2.60
C VAL A 34 10.97 -9.07 -3.26
N ASP A 35 11.47 -8.73 -4.44
CA ASP A 35 12.45 -9.52 -5.17
C ASP A 35 13.83 -8.89 -4.99
N LEU A 36 14.70 -9.56 -4.23
CA LEU A 36 16.05 -9.11 -3.95
C LEU A 36 16.96 -9.40 -5.14
N LEU A 37 17.85 -8.48 -5.44
CA LEU A 37 18.82 -8.60 -6.52
C LEU A 37 20.23 -8.84 -5.94
N ASP A 38 21.12 -9.44 -6.76
CA ASP A 38 22.50 -9.74 -6.39
C ASP A 38 23.31 -8.51 -5.99
N ASP A 39 22.92 -7.30 -6.47
CA ASP A 39 23.57 -6.03 -6.16
C ASP A 39 23.04 -5.37 -4.86
N GLY A 40 22.11 -6.01 -4.17
CA GLY A 40 21.47 -5.48 -2.94
C GLY A 40 20.28 -4.58 -3.19
N ASP A 41 19.95 -4.27 -4.44
CA ASP A 41 18.71 -3.59 -4.78
C ASP A 41 17.52 -4.53 -4.58
N ALA A 42 16.31 -4.00 -4.56
CA ALA A 42 15.08 -4.79 -4.57
C ALA A 42 14.06 -4.22 -5.55
N TYR A 43 13.38 -5.09 -6.29
CA TYR A 43 12.10 -4.76 -6.91
C TYR A 43 10.99 -5.04 -5.91
N ILE A 44 10.12 -4.06 -5.72
CA ILE A 44 8.98 -4.18 -4.83
C ILE A 44 7.71 -3.95 -5.64
N ALA A 45 6.80 -4.91 -5.57
CA ALA A 45 5.47 -4.84 -6.13
C ALA A 45 4.43 -4.87 -5.01
N PHE A 46 3.51 -3.94 -5.04
CA PHE A 46 2.46 -3.79 -4.05
C PHE A 46 1.11 -3.79 -4.75
N GLU A 47 0.25 -4.75 -4.42
CA GLU A 47 -1.12 -4.86 -4.93
C GLU A 47 -2.09 -4.42 -3.84
N TYR A 48 -3.08 -3.62 -4.23
CA TYR A 48 -4.04 -3.03 -3.29
C TYR A 48 -5.40 -2.82 -3.93
N THR A 49 -6.43 -2.81 -3.10
CA THR A 49 -7.79 -2.47 -3.51
C THR A 49 -8.16 -1.09 -2.96
N LEU A 50 -8.57 -0.18 -3.85
CA LEU A 50 -9.09 1.15 -3.50
C LEU A 50 -10.60 1.17 -3.60
N ASN A 51 -11.28 1.77 -2.62
CA ASN A 51 -12.70 2.06 -2.76
C ASN A 51 -12.95 3.23 -3.75
N MET A 52 -14.19 3.41 -4.19
CA MET A 52 -14.52 4.44 -5.18
C MET A 52 -14.18 5.87 -4.72
N ALA A 53 -14.33 6.19 -3.44
CA ALA A 53 -14.01 7.53 -2.91
C ALA A 53 -12.51 7.79 -2.93
N GLU A 54 -11.70 6.79 -2.62
CA GLU A 54 -10.23 6.83 -2.69
C GLU A 54 -9.74 6.99 -4.13
N GLN A 55 -10.33 6.24 -5.07
CA GLN A 55 -10.02 6.38 -6.50
C GLN A 55 -10.28 7.81 -6.99
N VAL A 56 -11.42 8.39 -6.64
CA VAL A 56 -11.77 9.78 -7.00
C VAL A 56 -10.81 10.78 -6.34
N ALA A 57 -10.43 10.57 -5.08
CA ALA A 57 -9.49 11.45 -4.37
C ALA A 57 -8.09 11.43 -5.00
N VAL A 58 -7.61 10.26 -5.39
CA VAL A 58 -6.33 10.08 -6.10
C VAL A 58 -6.39 10.75 -7.48
N TYR A 59 -7.46 10.54 -8.26
CA TYR A 59 -7.59 11.11 -9.61
C TYR A 59 -7.72 12.63 -9.65
N LEU A 60 -8.40 13.23 -8.68
CA LEU A 60 -8.78 14.66 -8.78
C LEU A 60 -7.71 15.63 -8.24
N LYS A 61 -6.68 15.21 -7.53
CA LYS A 61 -5.82 16.14 -6.81
C LYS A 61 -4.32 15.87 -6.79
N ILE A 62 -3.84 14.76 -7.31
CA ILE A 62 -2.40 14.50 -7.39
C ILE A 62 -1.93 14.85 -8.80
N ALA A 63 -1.22 15.95 -8.94
CA ALA A 63 -0.70 16.40 -10.22
C ALA A 63 0.33 15.41 -10.82
N ASP A 64 1.07 14.69 -9.95
CA ASP A 64 2.02 13.65 -10.33
C ASP A 64 2.08 12.57 -9.23
N PRO A 65 1.24 11.51 -9.34
CA PRO A 65 1.23 10.41 -8.37
C PRO A 65 2.58 9.70 -8.23
N ASN A 66 3.35 9.60 -9.32
CA ASN A 66 4.64 8.93 -9.30
C ASN A 66 5.67 9.71 -8.49
N ALA A 67 5.71 11.04 -8.64
CA ALA A 67 6.63 11.89 -7.89
C ALA A 67 6.32 11.90 -6.39
N GLU A 68 5.05 11.97 -6.02
CA GLU A 68 4.63 11.94 -4.60
C GLU A 68 4.88 10.58 -3.97
N LEU A 69 4.57 9.48 -4.67
CA LEU A 69 4.88 8.13 -4.20
C LEU A 69 6.38 7.93 -4.04
N LYS A 70 7.19 8.33 -5.03
CA LYS A 70 8.64 8.26 -4.96
C LYS A 70 9.16 8.91 -3.69
N LYS A 71 8.76 10.16 -3.44
CA LYS A 71 9.19 10.91 -2.26
C LYS A 71 8.80 10.21 -0.96
N ALA A 72 7.56 9.71 -0.86
CA ALA A 72 7.10 8.99 0.32
C ALA A 72 7.90 7.71 0.58
N LEU A 73 8.26 6.98 -0.48
CA LEU A 73 9.05 5.76 -0.40
C LEU A 73 10.52 6.05 -0.06
N GLU A 74 11.12 7.12 -0.62
CA GLU A 74 12.48 7.56 -0.27
C GLU A 74 12.55 7.99 1.19
N ASP A 75 11.53 8.69 1.71
CA ASP A 75 11.43 9.05 3.12
C ASP A 75 11.29 7.81 4.03
N MET A 76 10.61 6.77 3.56
CA MET A 76 10.38 5.54 4.32
C MET A 76 11.61 4.63 4.34
N PHE A 77 12.21 4.38 3.17
CA PHE A 77 13.34 3.47 3.05
C PHE A 77 14.69 4.14 3.34
N HIS A 78 14.76 5.47 3.32
CA HIS A 78 16.00 6.24 3.40
C HIS A 78 17.01 5.90 2.28
N HIS A 79 16.51 5.42 1.16
CA HIS A 79 17.26 5.00 -0.02
C HIS A 79 16.62 5.57 -1.30
N PRO A 80 17.40 5.79 -2.38
CA PRO A 80 16.84 6.23 -3.65
C PRO A 80 15.83 5.21 -4.21
N VAL A 81 14.69 5.72 -4.65
CA VAL A 81 13.61 4.92 -5.23
C VAL A 81 13.35 5.33 -6.68
N MET A 82 13.19 4.33 -7.53
CA MET A 82 12.73 4.48 -8.91
C MET A 82 11.34 3.88 -9.01
N VAL A 83 10.34 4.71 -9.29
CA VAL A 83 8.96 4.25 -9.51
C VAL A 83 8.83 3.85 -10.98
N ASP A 84 8.49 2.58 -11.22
CA ASP A 84 8.33 2.05 -12.57
C ASP A 84 6.89 2.24 -13.06
N GLU A 85 5.91 1.87 -12.22
CA GLU A 85 4.50 1.93 -12.58
C GLU A 85 3.62 2.14 -11.34
N VAL A 86 2.61 2.99 -11.50
CA VAL A 86 1.51 3.14 -10.53
C VAL A 86 0.20 3.09 -11.28
N THR A 87 -0.67 2.17 -10.84
CA THR A 87 -2.03 2.01 -11.35
C THR A 87 -3.05 2.25 -10.25
N ASN A 88 -4.32 2.01 -10.52
CA ASN A 88 -5.38 2.10 -9.50
C ASN A 88 -5.42 0.89 -8.53
N ASN A 89 -4.62 -0.13 -8.78
CA ASN A 89 -4.60 -1.35 -7.96
C ASN A 89 -3.20 -1.93 -7.72
N SER A 90 -2.16 -1.29 -8.24
CA SER A 90 -0.78 -1.74 -8.02
C SER A 90 0.23 -0.60 -8.11
N ALA A 91 1.35 -0.78 -7.43
CA ALA A 91 2.54 0.05 -7.59
C ALA A 91 3.76 -0.86 -7.70
N ARG A 92 4.70 -0.50 -8.60
CA ARG A 92 5.98 -1.18 -8.78
C ARG A 92 7.10 -0.17 -8.70
N PHE A 93 8.13 -0.51 -7.95
CA PHE A 93 9.29 0.37 -7.77
C PHE A 93 10.54 -0.42 -7.42
N ARG A 94 11.70 0.18 -7.71
CA ARG A 94 13.01 -0.35 -7.34
C ARG A 94 13.61 0.50 -6.24
N VAL A 95 14.06 -0.13 -5.16
CA VAL A 95 14.77 0.50 -4.05
C VAL A 95 16.25 0.17 -4.16
N LYS A 96 17.09 1.19 -4.22
CA LYS A 96 18.55 1.03 -4.28
C LYS A 96 19.12 0.67 -2.92
N ALA A 97 20.08 -0.28 -2.91
CA ALA A 97 20.77 -0.72 -1.70
C ALA A 97 19.78 -1.12 -0.56
N PHE A 98 18.67 -1.78 -0.93
CA PHE A 98 17.63 -2.22 0.00
C PHE A 98 18.15 -3.24 0.99
N SER A 99 18.95 -4.20 0.52
CA SER A 99 19.58 -5.22 1.35
C SER A 99 21.06 -4.95 1.55
N ASN A 100 21.56 -5.34 2.73
CA ASN A 100 22.99 -5.31 3.04
C ASN A 100 23.63 -6.64 2.67
N ILE A 101 24.63 -6.62 1.82
CA ILE A 101 25.39 -7.79 1.39
C ILE A 101 26.73 -7.81 2.10
N THR A 102 27.06 -8.96 2.71
CA THR A 102 28.33 -9.17 3.39
C THR A 102 28.96 -10.46 2.89
N GLU A 103 30.18 -10.40 2.38
CA GLU A 103 30.99 -11.55 2.07
C GLU A 103 31.85 -11.96 3.28
N THR A 104 31.74 -13.24 3.68
CA THR A 104 32.52 -13.77 4.79
C THR A 104 32.93 -15.21 4.46
N ASN A 105 34.23 -15.48 4.40
CA ASN A 105 34.79 -16.81 4.15
C ASN A 105 34.25 -17.49 2.87
N GLY A 106 34.01 -16.70 1.81
CA GLY A 106 33.47 -17.23 0.55
C GLY A 106 31.97 -17.50 0.54
N SER A 107 31.26 -17.13 1.60
CA SER A 107 29.80 -17.16 1.68
C SER A 107 29.26 -15.74 1.62
N VAL A 108 28.21 -15.53 0.83
CA VAL A 108 27.49 -14.26 0.70
C VAL A 108 26.28 -14.27 1.65
N VAL A 109 26.25 -13.33 2.58
CA VAL A 109 25.12 -13.14 3.49
C VAL A 109 24.37 -11.90 3.08
N MET A 110 23.07 -12.04 2.80
CA MET A 110 22.17 -10.94 2.47
C MET A 110 21.22 -10.70 3.64
N LYS A 111 21.10 -9.41 4.04
CA LYS A 111 20.24 -8.98 5.13
C LYS A 111 19.25 -7.92 4.65
N THR A 112 17.96 -8.12 4.90
CA THR A 112 16.93 -7.14 4.61
C THR A 112 16.62 -6.27 5.82
N PRO A 113 16.18 -5.02 5.64
CA PRO A 113 15.62 -4.22 6.72
C PRO A 113 14.24 -4.75 7.13
N GLU A 114 13.74 -4.31 8.29
CA GLU A 114 12.32 -4.45 8.62
C GLU A 114 11.48 -3.54 7.72
N ILE A 115 10.36 -4.05 7.21
CA ILE A 115 9.36 -3.24 6.49
C ILE A 115 8.15 -3.10 7.41
N SER A 116 7.87 -1.88 7.87
CA SER A 116 6.76 -1.60 8.78
C SER A 116 5.64 -0.85 8.06
N PHE A 117 4.48 -1.48 7.91
CA PHE A 117 3.30 -0.84 7.34
C PHE A 117 2.72 0.26 8.26
N THR A 118 2.91 0.15 9.57
CA THR A 118 2.55 1.21 10.52
C THR A 118 3.35 2.49 10.29
N MET A 119 4.60 2.39 9.83
CA MET A 119 5.40 3.57 9.45
C MET A 119 4.89 4.18 8.14
N ALA A 120 4.47 3.35 7.18
CA ALA A 120 3.83 3.82 5.95
C ALA A 120 2.52 4.57 6.25
N GLU A 121 1.69 4.04 7.13
CA GLU A 121 0.48 4.71 7.62
C GLU A 121 0.79 6.11 8.20
N LYS A 122 1.74 6.20 9.12
CA LYS A 122 2.16 7.49 9.70
C LYS A 122 2.69 8.47 8.67
N ALA A 123 3.42 7.98 7.65
CA ALA A 123 3.89 8.81 6.56
C ALA A 123 2.73 9.38 5.73
N LEU A 124 1.72 8.56 5.45
CA LEU A 124 0.52 8.96 4.72
C LEU A 124 -0.37 9.93 5.49
N GLN A 125 -0.38 9.89 6.83
CA GLN A 125 -1.15 10.85 7.65
C GLN A 125 -0.74 12.31 7.43
N LYS A 126 0.42 12.58 6.85
CA LYS A 126 0.86 13.94 6.50
C LYS A 126 0.16 14.50 5.26
N TYR A 127 -0.49 13.65 4.47
CA TYR A 127 -1.16 14.07 3.26
C TYR A 127 -2.60 14.47 3.53
N TRP A 128 -3.10 15.47 2.80
CA TRP A 128 -4.45 16.02 2.96
C TRP A 128 -5.58 15.00 2.73
N PHE A 129 -5.31 13.92 1.99
CA PHE A 129 -6.27 12.85 1.71
C PHE A 129 -6.30 11.75 2.79
N ALA A 130 -5.37 11.75 3.73
CA ALA A 130 -5.29 10.73 4.79
C ALA A 130 -6.62 10.52 5.55
N PRO A 131 -7.42 11.58 5.88
CA PRO A 131 -8.70 11.38 6.54
C PRO A 131 -9.75 10.70 5.66
N LEU A 132 -9.53 10.64 4.33
CA LEU A 132 -10.43 10.00 3.36
C LEU A 132 -10.11 8.52 3.14
N VAL A 133 -8.95 8.09 3.61
CA VAL A 133 -8.43 6.73 3.43
C VAL A 133 -8.47 6.03 4.78
N GLN A 134 -9.45 5.18 4.99
CA GLN A 134 -9.46 4.23 6.10
C GLN A 134 -8.71 2.99 5.64
N ALA A 135 -7.40 3.00 5.78
CA ALA A 135 -6.56 1.95 5.24
C ALA A 135 -6.19 0.93 6.33
N ASP A 136 -6.38 -0.34 6.02
CA ASP A 136 -5.66 -1.43 6.65
C ASP A 136 -4.39 -1.68 5.83
N TYR A 137 -3.25 -1.31 6.38
CA TYR A 137 -1.95 -1.47 5.72
C TYR A 137 -1.31 -2.83 5.98
N SER A 138 -1.97 -3.74 6.69
CA SER A 138 -1.48 -5.12 6.81
C SER A 138 -1.54 -5.80 5.44
N ALA A 139 -0.48 -6.51 5.06
CA ALA A 139 -0.50 -7.33 3.86
C ALA A 139 -1.12 -8.69 4.19
N GLU A 140 -2.11 -9.13 3.40
CA GLU A 140 -2.63 -10.50 3.52
C GLU A 140 -1.51 -11.51 3.21
N ILE A 141 -0.71 -11.23 2.19
CA ILE A 141 0.46 -12.04 1.82
C ILE A 141 1.62 -11.11 1.51
N ALA A 142 2.75 -11.33 2.18
CA ALA A 142 4.01 -10.69 1.84
C ALA A 142 5.06 -11.75 1.54
N THR A 143 5.86 -11.54 0.47
CA THR A 143 6.92 -12.46 0.07
C THR A 143 8.25 -11.73 -0.08
N ILE A 144 9.34 -12.40 0.32
CA ILE A 144 10.71 -12.00 -0.01
C ILE A 144 11.33 -13.12 -0.84
N THR A 145 11.70 -12.80 -2.08
CA THR A 145 12.42 -13.72 -2.98
C THR A 145 13.89 -13.35 -2.98
N TYR A 146 14.75 -14.29 -2.65
CA TYR A 146 16.19 -14.14 -2.68
C TYR A 146 16.78 -14.51 -4.06
N PRO A 147 17.98 -14.01 -4.40
CA PRO A 147 18.61 -14.28 -5.70
C PRO A 147 18.83 -15.78 -5.99
N ASP A 148 18.99 -16.62 -4.95
CA ASP A 148 19.12 -18.07 -5.07
C ASP A 148 17.77 -18.78 -5.28
N GLY A 149 16.66 -18.04 -5.45
CA GLY A 149 15.32 -18.55 -5.68
C GLY A 149 14.57 -18.99 -4.42
N TYR A 150 15.16 -18.82 -3.24
CA TYR A 150 14.43 -19.06 -1.98
C TYR A 150 13.39 -17.98 -1.74
N VAL A 151 12.20 -18.39 -1.30
CA VAL A 151 11.09 -17.51 -0.97
C VAL A 151 10.74 -17.63 0.50
N GLU A 152 10.60 -16.50 1.15
CA GLU A 152 10.10 -16.38 2.53
C GLU A 152 8.74 -15.71 2.49
N GLU A 153 7.74 -16.31 3.15
CA GLU A 153 6.35 -15.86 3.10
C GLU A 153 5.89 -15.43 4.49
N PHE A 154 5.11 -14.36 4.52
CA PHE A 154 4.49 -13.79 5.72
C PHE A 154 3.01 -13.59 5.42
N PHE A 155 2.14 -13.91 6.39
CA PHE A 155 0.69 -13.84 6.25
C PHE A 155 0.11 -12.92 7.32
N ASP A 156 -0.94 -12.19 6.95
CA ASP A 156 -1.72 -11.33 7.87
C ASP A 156 -0.82 -10.46 8.76
N THR A 157 0.18 -9.81 8.16
CA THR A 157 1.21 -9.11 8.90
C THR A 157 1.16 -7.60 8.69
N ASN A 158 1.33 -6.84 9.77
CA ASN A 158 1.51 -5.40 9.73
C ASN A 158 2.98 -4.98 9.63
N LYS A 159 3.91 -5.96 9.61
CA LYS A 159 5.34 -5.75 9.39
C LYS A 159 6.03 -7.01 8.90
N ILE A 160 7.00 -6.86 8.02
CA ILE A 160 7.95 -7.90 7.66
C ILE A 160 9.19 -7.70 8.53
N PRO A 161 9.61 -8.67 9.34
CA PRO A 161 10.81 -8.55 10.16
C PRO A 161 12.06 -8.45 9.28
N ALA A 162 13.12 -7.89 9.82
CA ALA A 162 14.43 -7.98 9.20
C ALA A 162 14.85 -9.45 9.08
N THR A 163 15.26 -9.86 7.89
CA THR A 163 15.68 -11.25 7.62
C THR A 163 17.16 -11.33 7.27
N SER A 164 17.74 -12.51 7.36
CA SER A 164 19.13 -12.75 7.02
C SER A 164 19.30 -14.14 6.43
N ARG A 165 19.90 -14.22 5.22
CA ARG A 165 20.11 -15.48 4.51
C ARG A 165 21.54 -15.57 3.97
N THR A 166 22.15 -16.74 4.11
CA THR A 166 23.37 -17.10 3.37
C THR A 166 22.96 -17.66 2.02
N LEU A 167 23.40 -16.99 0.95
CA LEU A 167 23.13 -17.43 -0.42
C LEU A 167 23.98 -18.65 -0.76
N SER A 168 23.40 -19.60 -1.46
CA SER A 168 24.03 -20.88 -1.86
C SER A 168 24.30 -20.92 -3.35
#